data_90a23392b81f60fabf1de79be86d7721
#
_entry.id   90a23392b81f60fabf1de79be86d7721
#
_cell.length_a   1.000
_cell.length_b   1.000
_cell.length_c   1.000
_cell.angle_alpha   90.00
_cell.angle_beta   90.00
_cell.angle_gamma   90.00
#
_symmetry.space_group_name_H-M   'P 1'
#
loop_
_entity.id
_entity.type
_entity.pdbx_description
1 polymer ?
#
loop_
_entity_poly.entity_id
_entity_poly.type
_entity_poly.pdbx_seq_one_letter_code
_entity_poly.pdbx_strand_id
1 'polypeptide(L)'
;MKTPLTRWRQAELLWPSVLAIAGLAVLIGLGNWQMSRKTWKEGLIAQIGQRAHAPPVSLSQALRQWRDSGDVEYLHVRLNGRFLHARERHVFAVDERLGPGFNIYTPLVTPEGQLALVNRGFVPTALKDPSARAAGQVAGQVAGQDAGQVAGQVAGQVDGEATLTGLARRPTPRGAFTPASDPAHNLFYWPDYPTMLASVPEAGHGDLSAVPFFVEADAEPANPGGFPQGGVTRLRLPNRHLEYALTWYGLALTLIGVFAAFARARLSSAPHHSTQPHSTQRL
;
A
#
# COMPACT_ATOMS: atom_id res chain seq x y z
N MET A 1 -52.47 10.03 -36.56
CA MET A 1 -51.64 9.93 -35.33
C MET A 1 -50.18 10.25 -35.73
N LYS A 2 -49.55 11.28 -35.13
CA LYS A 2 -48.13 11.57 -35.39
C LYS A 2 -47.27 10.51 -34.76
N THR A 3 -46.27 9.97 -35.46
CA THR A 3 -45.35 8.97 -34.94
C THR A 3 -44.57 9.52 -33.75
N PRO A 4 -44.14 8.70 -32.75
CA PRO A 4 -43.40 9.20 -31.60
C PRO A 4 -42.12 9.97 -32.01
N LEU A 5 -41.44 9.56 -33.07
CA LEU A 5 -40.25 10.25 -33.61
C LEU A 5 -40.50 11.69 -34.07
N THR A 6 -41.72 11.98 -34.68
CA THR A 6 -42.07 13.33 -35.08
C THR A 6 -42.31 14.25 -33.87
N ARG A 7 -42.86 13.71 -32.78
CA ARG A 7 -43.04 14.47 -31.52
C ARG A 7 -41.70 14.82 -30.87
N TRP A 8 -40.74 13.89 -30.86
CA TRP A 8 -39.39 14.09 -30.34
C TRP A 8 -38.61 15.15 -31.15
N ARG A 9 -38.69 15.13 -32.48
CA ARG A 9 -38.11 16.15 -33.35
C ARG A 9 -38.69 17.52 -33.08
N GLN A 10 -40.02 17.66 -32.96
CA GLN A 10 -40.68 18.90 -32.67
C GLN A 10 -40.36 19.47 -31.28
N ALA A 11 -40.08 18.59 -30.32
CA ALA A 11 -39.64 18.95 -28.97
C ALA A 11 -38.13 19.22 -28.87
N GLU A 12 -37.37 19.15 -29.97
CA GLU A 12 -35.91 19.36 -30.02
C GLU A 12 -35.12 18.44 -29.05
N LEU A 13 -35.60 17.21 -28.84
CA LEU A 13 -35.04 16.28 -27.89
C LEU A 13 -33.92 15.38 -28.46
N LEU A 14 -33.71 15.37 -29.79
CA LEU A 14 -32.77 14.44 -30.41
C LEU A 14 -31.33 14.58 -29.88
N TRP A 15 -30.77 15.78 -29.97
CA TRP A 15 -29.40 16.05 -29.51
C TRP A 15 -29.24 15.89 -28.01
N PRO A 16 -30.14 16.42 -27.15
CA PRO A 16 -30.09 16.13 -25.72
C PRO A 16 -30.14 14.64 -25.38
N SER A 17 -30.92 13.84 -26.14
CA SER A 17 -30.98 12.39 -25.94
C SER A 17 -29.66 11.68 -26.27
N VAL A 18 -29.05 12.08 -27.42
CA VAL A 18 -27.75 11.53 -27.82
C VAL A 18 -26.69 11.85 -26.75
N LEU A 19 -26.64 13.08 -26.26
CA LEU A 19 -25.72 13.50 -25.20
C LEU A 19 -26.00 12.77 -23.89
N ALA A 20 -27.25 12.60 -23.50
CA ALA A 20 -27.62 11.86 -22.28
C ALA A 20 -27.23 10.39 -22.37
N ILE A 21 -27.49 9.74 -23.53
CA ILE A 21 -27.08 8.33 -23.74
C ILE A 21 -25.56 8.19 -23.72
N ALA A 22 -24.83 9.08 -24.39
CA ALA A 22 -23.37 9.07 -24.39
C ALA A 22 -22.81 9.28 -22.97
N GLY A 23 -23.34 10.27 -22.24
CA GLY A 23 -22.97 10.51 -20.85
C GLY A 23 -23.28 9.31 -19.94
N LEU A 24 -24.45 8.69 -20.11
CA LEU A 24 -24.85 7.50 -19.37
C LEU A 24 -23.90 6.31 -19.64
N ALA A 25 -23.54 6.09 -20.91
CA ALA A 25 -22.58 5.06 -21.29
C ALA A 25 -21.20 5.25 -20.62
N VAL A 26 -20.72 6.51 -20.58
CA VAL A 26 -19.47 6.86 -19.89
C VAL A 26 -19.58 6.60 -18.39
N LEU A 27 -20.62 7.08 -17.73
CA LEU A 27 -20.82 6.93 -16.28
C LEU A 27 -20.93 5.46 -15.87
N ILE A 28 -21.71 4.66 -16.59
CA ILE A 28 -21.84 3.22 -16.35
C ILE A 28 -20.51 2.52 -16.63
N GLY A 29 -19.82 2.90 -17.72
CA GLY A 29 -18.50 2.36 -18.06
C GLY A 29 -17.47 2.59 -16.95
N LEU A 30 -17.42 3.81 -16.38
CA LEU A 30 -16.56 4.16 -15.26
C LEU A 30 -16.94 3.39 -13.98
N GLY A 31 -18.23 3.25 -13.69
CA GLY A 31 -18.73 2.44 -12.59
C GLY A 31 -18.27 0.98 -12.69
N ASN A 32 -18.46 0.36 -13.86
CA ASN A 32 -18.05 -1.02 -14.12
C ASN A 32 -16.51 -1.19 -14.05
N TRP A 33 -15.76 -0.22 -14.57
CA TRP A 33 -14.30 -0.21 -14.45
C TRP A 33 -13.85 -0.17 -12.99
N GLN A 34 -14.47 0.67 -12.14
CA GLN A 34 -14.19 0.70 -10.71
C GLN A 34 -14.51 -0.64 -10.02
N MET A 35 -15.61 -1.29 -10.38
CA MET A 35 -15.93 -2.62 -9.83
C MET A 35 -14.91 -3.68 -10.24
N SER A 36 -14.48 -3.69 -11.50
CA SER A 36 -13.42 -4.60 -11.96
C SER A 36 -12.10 -4.34 -11.21
N ARG A 37 -11.77 -3.08 -10.99
CA ARG A 37 -10.56 -2.69 -10.26
C ARG A 37 -10.63 -3.09 -8.79
N LYS A 38 -11.81 -2.99 -8.16
CA LYS A 38 -12.08 -3.48 -6.81
C LYS A 38 -11.79 -4.97 -6.69
N THR A 39 -12.39 -5.78 -7.55
CA THR A 39 -12.23 -7.24 -7.53
C THR A 39 -10.77 -7.66 -7.76
N TRP A 40 -10.08 -7.04 -8.72
CA TRP A 40 -8.66 -7.28 -8.96
C TRP A 40 -7.82 -6.98 -7.70
N LYS A 41 -8.09 -5.85 -7.05
CA LYS A 41 -7.34 -5.43 -5.85
C LYS A 41 -7.62 -6.33 -4.65
N GLU A 42 -8.86 -6.81 -4.49
CA GLU A 42 -9.23 -7.77 -3.45
C GLU A 42 -8.50 -9.11 -3.63
N GLY A 43 -8.39 -9.59 -4.88
CA GLY A 43 -7.59 -10.76 -5.19
C GLY A 43 -6.11 -10.59 -4.82
N LEU A 44 -5.53 -9.42 -5.13
CA LEU A 44 -4.14 -9.11 -4.75
C LEU A 44 -3.96 -9.07 -3.23
N ILE A 45 -4.86 -8.41 -2.49
CA ILE A 45 -4.83 -8.35 -1.02
C ILE A 45 -4.95 -9.76 -0.42
N ALA A 46 -5.84 -10.60 -0.96
CA ALA A 46 -6.00 -11.97 -0.50
C ALA A 46 -4.72 -12.80 -0.71
N GLN A 47 -4.07 -12.69 -1.87
CA GLN A 47 -2.80 -13.37 -2.16
C GLN A 47 -1.68 -12.93 -1.21
N ILE A 48 -1.55 -11.61 -0.97
CA ILE A 48 -0.58 -11.07 -0.02
C ILE A 48 -0.86 -11.62 1.39
N GLY A 49 -2.12 -11.59 1.83
CA GLY A 49 -2.52 -12.12 3.13
C GLY A 49 -2.22 -13.60 3.28
N GLN A 50 -2.52 -14.42 2.27
CA GLN A 50 -2.21 -15.85 2.28
C GLN A 50 -0.70 -16.11 2.42
N ARG A 51 0.15 -15.40 1.67
CA ARG A 51 1.61 -15.54 1.76
C ARG A 51 2.16 -15.09 3.11
N ALA A 52 1.70 -13.94 3.60
CA ALA A 52 2.17 -13.35 4.84
C ALA A 52 1.81 -14.16 6.09
N HIS A 53 0.67 -14.86 6.07
CA HIS A 53 0.22 -15.68 7.20
C HIS A 53 0.50 -17.18 7.02
N ALA A 54 1.13 -17.58 5.93
CA ALA A 54 1.58 -18.97 5.75
C ALA A 54 2.65 -19.34 6.77
N PRO A 55 2.79 -20.63 7.11
CA PRO A 55 3.92 -21.08 7.93
C PRO A 55 5.25 -20.61 7.34
N PRO A 56 6.19 -20.11 8.16
CA PRO A 56 7.44 -19.57 7.64
C PRO A 56 8.31 -20.67 7.02
N VAL A 57 8.82 -20.40 5.82
CA VAL A 57 9.81 -21.24 5.14
C VAL A 57 11.23 -20.90 5.60
N SER A 58 12.18 -21.81 5.41
CA SER A 58 13.59 -21.52 5.71
C SER A 58 14.17 -20.51 4.73
N LEU A 59 15.21 -19.76 5.14
CA LEU A 59 15.93 -18.82 4.27
C LEU A 59 16.45 -19.52 3.00
N SER A 60 16.94 -20.76 3.14
CA SER A 60 17.43 -21.56 2.00
C SER A 60 16.32 -21.88 0.98
N GLN A 61 15.07 -22.10 1.43
CA GLN A 61 13.91 -22.25 0.54
C GLN A 61 13.56 -20.94 -0.16
N ALA A 62 13.54 -19.81 0.58
CA ALA A 62 13.30 -18.49 0.02
C ALA A 62 14.35 -18.13 -1.05
N LEU A 63 15.62 -18.44 -0.82
CA LEU A 63 16.71 -18.22 -1.78
C LEU A 63 16.58 -19.10 -3.04
N ARG A 64 16.09 -20.34 -2.91
CA ARG A 64 15.77 -21.18 -4.07
C ARG A 64 14.63 -20.54 -4.88
N GLN A 65 13.54 -20.17 -4.22
CA GLN A 65 12.41 -19.51 -4.89
C GLN A 65 12.83 -18.21 -5.58
N TRP A 66 13.70 -17.42 -4.94
CA TRP A 66 14.27 -16.22 -5.58
C TRP A 66 15.02 -16.55 -6.88
N ARG A 67 15.85 -17.57 -6.88
CA ARG A 67 16.60 -17.99 -8.09
C ARG A 67 15.69 -18.52 -9.19
N ASP A 68 14.64 -19.25 -8.82
CA ASP A 68 13.73 -19.90 -9.76
C ASP A 68 12.73 -18.91 -10.40
N SER A 69 12.21 -17.96 -9.63
CA SER A 69 11.12 -17.08 -10.07
C SER A 69 11.35 -15.59 -9.84
N GLY A 70 12.30 -15.20 -8.98
CA GLY A 70 12.45 -13.82 -8.51
C GLY A 70 11.29 -13.31 -7.65
N ASP A 71 10.30 -14.16 -7.34
CA ASP A 71 9.10 -13.78 -6.59
C ASP A 71 9.12 -14.32 -5.16
N VAL A 72 9.62 -13.48 -4.26
CA VAL A 72 9.61 -13.73 -2.81
C VAL A 72 8.77 -12.68 -2.05
N GLU A 73 8.08 -11.79 -2.77
CA GLU A 73 7.36 -10.69 -2.15
C GLU A 73 6.29 -11.21 -1.17
N TYR A 74 6.35 -10.74 0.07
CA TYR A 74 5.53 -11.17 1.20
C TYR A 74 5.67 -12.66 1.57
N LEU A 75 6.70 -13.36 1.13
CA LEU A 75 6.96 -14.71 1.58
C LEU A 75 7.38 -14.69 3.06
N HIS A 76 6.70 -15.46 3.90
CA HIS A 76 7.04 -15.57 5.32
C HIS A 76 8.28 -16.46 5.48
N VAL A 77 9.35 -15.91 6.05
CA VAL A 77 10.67 -16.53 6.11
C VAL A 77 11.14 -16.62 7.56
N ARG A 78 11.78 -17.73 7.91
CA ARG A 78 12.51 -17.90 9.20
C ARG A 78 14.00 -17.79 8.95
N LEU A 79 14.66 -16.99 9.79
CA LEU A 79 16.11 -16.80 9.81
C LEU A 79 16.68 -17.11 11.19
N ASN A 80 17.86 -17.71 11.19
CA ASN A 80 18.70 -17.86 12.38
C ASN A 80 20.03 -17.18 12.11
N GLY A 81 20.60 -16.49 13.08
CA GLY A 81 21.90 -15.86 12.90
C GLY A 81 22.20 -14.82 13.96
N ARG A 82 23.32 -14.13 13.79
CA ARG A 82 23.79 -13.09 14.70
C ARG A 82 23.64 -11.72 14.04
N PHE A 83 23.01 -10.79 14.74
CA PHE A 83 22.91 -9.40 14.30
C PHE A 83 24.25 -8.65 14.41
N LEU A 84 24.56 -7.84 13.42
CA LEU A 84 25.65 -6.87 13.45
C LEU A 84 25.12 -5.51 13.90
N HIS A 85 24.80 -5.35 15.18
CA HIS A 85 24.12 -4.16 15.72
C HIS A 85 24.88 -2.87 15.45
N ALA A 86 26.23 -2.88 15.48
CA ALA A 86 27.06 -1.71 15.13
C ALA A 86 26.90 -1.27 13.66
N ARG A 87 26.27 -2.08 12.82
CA ARG A 87 26.04 -1.82 11.39
C ARG A 87 24.60 -1.51 11.07
N GLU A 88 23.77 -1.14 12.05
CA GLU A 88 22.38 -0.77 11.77
C GLU A 88 22.27 0.45 10.84
N ARG A 89 21.22 0.45 9.99
CA ARG A 89 20.93 1.53 9.02
C ARG A 89 19.57 2.12 9.33
N HIS A 90 19.48 3.46 9.21
CA HIS A 90 18.30 4.22 9.60
C HIS A 90 17.57 4.71 8.34
N VAL A 91 16.42 4.13 8.04
CA VAL A 91 15.56 4.58 6.94
C VAL A 91 14.45 5.45 7.51
N PHE A 92 14.39 6.71 7.08
CA PHE A 92 13.35 7.64 7.53
C PHE A 92 11.95 7.08 7.25
N ALA A 93 11.09 7.14 8.25
CA ALA A 93 9.72 6.66 8.19
C ALA A 93 8.81 7.53 9.06
N VAL A 94 7.50 7.45 8.82
CA VAL A 94 6.48 8.09 9.66
C VAL A 94 5.49 7.01 10.10
N ASP A 95 5.36 6.84 11.39
CA ASP A 95 4.33 6.00 12.01
C ASP A 95 3.10 6.85 12.34
N GLU A 96 1.89 6.28 12.17
CA GLU A 96 0.64 7.02 12.38
C GLU A 96 0.40 7.41 13.86
N ARG A 97 0.95 6.64 14.81
CA ARG A 97 0.80 6.87 16.26
C ARG A 97 1.99 7.54 16.88
N LEU A 98 3.21 7.19 16.43
CA LEU A 98 4.46 7.62 17.03
C LEU A 98 5.11 8.81 16.30
N GLY A 99 4.54 9.22 15.14
CA GLY A 99 5.03 10.33 14.35
C GLY A 99 6.31 10.00 13.55
N PRO A 100 7.17 11.01 13.25
CA PRO A 100 8.38 10.82 12.47
C PRO A 100 9.43 10.02 13.24
N GLY A 101 10.18 9.18 12.51
CA GLY A 101 11.19 8.31 13.07
C GLY A 101 11.94 7.53 11.99
N PHE A 102 12.36 6.32 12.33
CA PHE A 102 13.20 5.51 11.45
C PHE A 102 12.86 4.03 11.54
N ASN A 103 12.83 3.37 10.41
CA ASN A 103 12.91 1.91 10.34
C ASN A 103 14.39 1.50 10.47
N ILE A 104 14.64 0.55 11.34
CA ILE A 104 15.99 0.09 11.69
C ILE A 104 16.31 -1.18 10.91
N TYR A 105 17.21 -1.07 9.94
CA TYR A 105 17.72 -2.21 9.19
C TYR A 105 19.05 -2.67 9.80
N THR A 106 19.09 -3.88 10.29
CA THR A 106 20.30 -4.46 10.90
C THR A 106 20.75 -5.66 10.09
N PRO A 107 22.01 -5.72 9.65
CA PRO A 107 22.54 -6.93 9.01
C PRO A 107 22.54 -8.11 9.98
N LEU A 108 22.17 -9.29 9.48
CA LEU A 108 22.18 -10.55 10.19
C LEU A 108 23.03 -11.55 9.41
N VAL A 109 24.00 -12.15 10.06
CA VAL A 109 24.85 -13.21 9.49
C VAL A 109 24.35 -14.56 9.99
N THR A 110 24.00 -15.43 9.05
CA THR A 110 23.59 -16.81 9.37
C THR A 110 24.80 -17.74 9.58
N PRO A 111 24.63 -18.90 10.25
CA PRO A 111 25.69 -19.88 10.39
C PRO A 111 26.23 -20.38 9.04
N GLU A 112 25.42 -20.35 7.98
CA GLU A 112 25.80 -20.76 6.63
C GLU A 112 26.54 -19.66 5.84
N GLY A 113 26.91 -18.55 6.48
CA GLY A 113 27.62 -17.44 5.83
C GLY A 113 26.72 -16.58 4.94
N GLN A 114 25.42 -16.50 5.20
CA GLN A 114 24.51 -15.60 4.46
C GLN A 114 24.36 -14.29 5.23
N LEU A 115 24.41 -13.16 4.50
CA LEU A 115 24.20 -11.82 5.05
C LEU A 115 22.84 -11.29 4.61
N ALA A 116 21.90 -11.20 5.54
CA ALA A 116 20.56 -10.66 5.32
C ALA A 116 20.42 -9.27 5.93
N LEU A 117 19.83 -8.32 5.19
CA LEU A 117 19.40 -7.02 5.74
C LEU A 117 18.00 -7.16 6.33
N VAL A 118 17.91 -7.09 7.66
CA VAL A 118 16.65 -7.27 8.41
C VAL A 118 16.13 -5.94 8.91
N ASN A 119 14.93 -5.54 8.45
CA ASN A 119 14.18 -4.44 9.06
C ASN A 119 13.59 -4.94 10.39
N ARG A 120 14.16 -4.51 11.49
CA ARG A 120 13.74 -4.91 12.82
C ARG A 120 12.53 -4.14 13.35
N GLY A 121 12.13 -3.09 12.64
CA GLY A 121 10.98 -2.29 12.99
C GLY A 121 11.29 -0.80 13.14
N PHE A 122 10.31 -0.07 13.67
CA PHE A 122 10.29 1.38 13.78
C PHE A 122 10.79 1.86 15.14
N VAL A 123 11.49 3.00 15.13
CA VAL A 123 11.81 3.80 16.32
C VAL A 123 11.43 5.27 16.10
N PRO A 124 10.87 5.97 17.10
CA PRO A 124 10.70 7.43 17.04
C PRO A 124 12.04 8.15 16.91
N THR A 125 12.04 9.38 16.42
CA THR A 125 13.27 10.19 16.24
C THR A 125 14.10 10.31 17.52
N ALA A 126 13.47 10.42 18.68
CA ALA A 126 14.15 10.51 19.97
C ALA A 126 14.94 9.22 20.34
N LEU A 127 14.57 8.07 19.75
CA LEU A 127 15.22 6.77 19.95
C LEU A 127 16.07 6.34 18.74
N LYS A 128 16.46 7.27 17.87
CA LYS A 128 17.33 7.00 16.72
C LYS A 128 18.67 6.43 17.17
N ASP A 129 19.28 7.03 18.18
CA ASP A 129 20.56 6.55 18.73
C ASP A 129 20.34 5.28 19.52
N PRO A 130 21.10 4.18 19.26
CA PRO A 130 21.02 2.94 20.05
C PRO A 130 21.21 3.16 21.54
N SER A 131 22.07 4.09 21.95
CA SER A 131 22.34 4.42 23.36
C SER A 131 21.09 5.00 24.07
N ALA A 132 20.24 5.72 23.33
CA ALA A 132 18.97 6.25 23.86
C ALA A 132 17.90 5.16 24.04
N ARG A 133 18.13 3.94 23.50
CA ARG A 133 17.23 2.80 23.59
C ARG A 133 17.58 1.87 24.77
N ALA A 134 18.38 2.32 25.74
CA ALA A 134 18.69 1.53 26.92
C ALA A 134 17.41 1.19 27.72
N ALA A 135 17.28 -0.04 28.19
CA ALA A 135 16.05 -0.59 28.78
C ALA A 135 15.43 0.28 29.88
N GLY A 136 16.25 1.02 30.64
CA GLY A 136 15.80 1.91 31.71
C GLY A 136 15.22 3.25 31.25
N GLN A 137 15.53 3.72 30.04
CA GLN A 137 15.05 5.00 29.50
C GLN A 137 13.71 4.85 28.74
N VAL A 138 13.48 3.68 28.17
CA VAL A 138 12.24 3.41 27.40
C VAL A 138 11.05 3.14 28.31
N ALA A 139 11.27 2.55 29.47
CA ALA A 139 10.22 2.24 30.47
C ALA A 139 9.48 3.48 30.99
N GLY A 140 10.11 4.66 30.98
CA GLY A 140 9.50 5.93 31.39
C GLY A 140 8.61 6.59 30.33
N GLN A 141 8.74 6.22 29.06
CA GLN A 141 8.01 6.84 27.93
C GLN A 141 6.80 6.03 27.45
N VAL A 142 6.74 4.74 27.74
CA VAL A 142 5.65 3.84 27.36
C VAL A 142 4.96 3.34 28.63
N ALA A 143 4.24 4.23 29.31
CA ALA A 143 3.42 3.84 30.45
C ALA A 143 2.30 2.88 29.99
N GLY A 144 2.45 1.59 30.27
CA GLY A 144 1.39 0.59 30.08
C GLY A 144 1.78 -0.75 29.47
N GLN A 145 3.05 -1.02 29.17
CA GLN A 145 3.47 -2.36 28.74
C GLN A 145 4.56 -2.90 29.70
N ASP A 146 4.39 -4.14 30.14
CA ASP A 146 5.33 -4.85 31.02
C ASP A 146 6.74 -4.89 30.41
N ALA A 147 7.54 -3.90 30.74
CA ALA A 147 8.96 -3.87 30.42
C ALA A 147 9.68 -4.86 31.35
N GLY A 148 9.84 -6.11 30.90
CA GLY A 148 10.66 -7.09 31.59
C GLY A 148 12.05 -6.50 31.83
N GLN A 149 12.47 -6.39 33.08
CA GLN A 149 13.77 -5.88 33.49
C GLN A 149 14.88 -6.74 32.88
N VAL A 150 15.55 -6.23 31.88
CA VAL A 150 16.87 -6.71 31.45
C VAL A 150 17.86 -5.59 31.74
N ALA A 151 18.38 -5.57 32.95
CA ALA A 151 19.37 -4.61 33.38
C ALA A 151 20.65 -4.79 32.52
N GLY A 152 21.07 -3.71 31.84
CA GLY A 152 22.36 -3.62 31.14
C GLY A 152 22.36 -3.85 29.64
N GLN A 153 21.25 -4.25 28.99
CA GLN A 153 21.17 -4.37 27.54
C GLN A 153 20.57 -3.10 26.90
N VAL A 154 21.12 -2.69 25.77
CA VAL A 154 20.52 -1.63 24.94
C VAL A 154 19.23 -2.21 24.35
N ALA A 155 18.11 -1.49 24.52
CA ALA A 155 16.83 -1.96 24.01
C ALA A 155 16.92 -2.27 22.51
N GLY A 156 16.38 -3.41 22.12
CA GLY A 156 16.42 -3.89 20.75
C GLY A 156 17.71 -4.56 20.32
N GLN A 157 18.71 -4.72 21.17
CA GLN A 157 19.88 -5.57 20.88
C GLN A 157 19.66 -6.97 21.44
N VAL A 158 19.86 -7.98 20.59
CA VAL A 158 19.84 -9.40 20.95
C VAL A 158 21.28 -9.89 20.88
N ASP A 159 21.84 -10.23 22.02
CA ASP A 159 23.19 -10.79 22.08
C ASP A 159 23.16 -12.27 21.69
N GLY A 160 24.17 -12.70 20.89
CA GLY A 160 24.29 -14.06 20.44
C GLY A 160 23.44 -14.40 19.18
N GLU A 161 23.11 -15.70 19.06
CA GLU A 161 22.26 -16.17 17.96
C GLU A 161 20.79 -15.85 18.23
N ALA A 162 20.12 -15.30 17.23
CA ALA A 162 18.71 -14.96 17.23
C ALA A 162 17.97 -15.80 16.20
N THR A 163 16.78 -16.27 16.56
CA THR A 163 15.80 -16.80 15.61
C THR A 163 14.69 -15.79 15.45
N LEU A 164 14.38 -15.43 14.21
CA LEU A 164 13.28 -14.53 13.89
C LEU A 164 12.49 -15.03 12.69
N THR A 165 11.25 -14.56 12.60
CA THR A 165 10.42 -14.67 11.40
C THR A 165 10.12 -13.28 10.86
N GLY A 166 9.80 -13.22 9.58
CA GLY A 166 9.47 -11.96 8.92
C GLY A 166 9.13 -12.16 7.46
N LEU A 167 8.71 -11.07 6.82
CA LEU A 167 8.29 -11.09 5.43
C LEU A 167 9.43 -10.67 4.50
N ALA A 168 9.70 -11.50 3.50
CA ALA A 168 10.66 -11.16 2.45
C ALA A 168 10.11 -10.00 1.59
N ARG A 169 10.97 -9.00 1.30
CA ARG A 169 10.63 -7.82 0.53
C ARG A 169 11.68 -7.57 -0.54
N ARG A 170 11.24 -7.48 -1.77
CA ARG A 170 12.15 -7.17 -2.87
C ARG A 170 12.68 -5.73 -2.76
N PRO A 171 13.97 -5.49 -3.10
CA PRO A 171 14.46 -4.13 -3.26
C PRO A 171 13.65 -3.37 -4.30
N THR A 172 13.26 -2.15 -3.98
CA THR A 172 12.53 -1.26 -4.88
C THR A 172 13.43 -0.12 -5.35
N PRO A 173 13.29 0.35 -6.59
CA PRO A 173 14.05 1.50 -7.08
C PRO A 173 13.63 2.77 -6.33
N ARG A 174 14.53 3.76 -6.32
CA ARG A 174 14.25 5.09 -5.79
C ARG A 174 13.07 5.73 -6.51
N GLY A 175 12.11 6.28 -5.77
CA GLY A 175 11.02 7.07 -6.32
C GLY A 175 11.51 8.41 -6.92
N ALA A 176 10.83 8.93 -7.95
CA ALA A 176 11.23 10.16 -8.65
C ALA A 176 11.38 11.38 -7.72
N PHE A 177 10.60 11.47 -6.66
CA PHE A 177 10.62 12.57 -5.69
C PHE A 177 11.28 12.21 -4.36
N THR A 178 11.86 11.01 -4.23
CA THR A 178 12.55 10.60 -3.02
C THR A 178 13.90 11.32 -2.92
N PRO A 179 14.24 11.97 -1.79
CA PRO A 179 15.54 12.58 -1.61
C PRO A 179 16.69 11.57 -1.75
N ALA A 180 17.89 12.05 -2.06
CA ALA A 180 19.08 11.20 -2.03
C ALA A 180 19.38 10.80 -0.58
N SER A 181 19.78 9.54 -0.38
CA SER A 181 20.27 9.08 0.92
C SER A 181 21.62 9.69 1.26
N ASP A 182 21.90 9.82 2.54
CA ASP A 182 23.20 10.23 3.08
C ASP A 182 23.82 9.11 3.92
N PRO A 183 24.54 8.17 3.28
CA PRO A 183 25.15 7.05 3.99
C PRO A 183 26.23 7.46 5.00
N ALA A 184 26.88 8.62 4.80
CA ALA A 184 27.91 9.12 5.71
C ALA A 184 27.32 9.47 7.09
N HIS A 185 26.07 9.98 7.13
CA HIS A 185 25.35 10.26 8.36
C HIS A 185 24.31 9.16 8.72
N ASN A 186 24.41 7.99 8.08
CA ASN A 186 23.50 6.86 8.29
C ASN A 186 22.02 7.28 8.15
N LEU A 187 21.70 8.02 7.08
CA LEU A 187 20.36 8.52 6.79
C LEU A 187 19.90 8.08 5.40
N PHE A 188 18.88 7.26 5.36
CA PHE A 188 18.25 6.77 4.15
C PHE A 188 16.81 7.24 4.07
N TYR A 189 16.34 7.59 2.86
CA TYR A 189 14.94 7.98 2.62
C TYR A 189 14.11 6.88 1.94
N TRP A 190 14.77 5.82 1.51
CA TRP A 190 14.15 4.56 1.05
C TRP A 190 15.11 3.40 1.35
N PRO A 191 14.63 2.15 1.34
CA PRO A 191 15.50 0.99 1.51
C PRO A 191 16.40 0.79 0.28
N ASP A 192 17.53 1.50 0.25
CA ASP A 192 18.53 1.44 -0.81
C ASP A 192 19.42 0.22 -0.60
N TYR A 193 18.95 -0.92 -1.08
CA TYR A 193 19.60 -2.20 -0.85
C TYR A 193 21.09 -2.20 -1.25
N PRO A 194 21.51 -1.77 -2.47
CA PRO A 194 22.90 -1.76 -2.86
C PRO A 194 23.77 -0.89 -1.95
N THR A 195 23.33 0.33 -1.66
CA THR A 195 24.09 1.28 -0.83
C THR A 195 24.16 0.81 0.62
N MET A 196 23.06 0.27 1.16
CA MET A 196 23.03 -0.28 2.51
C MET A 196 23.97 -1.48 2.64
N LEU A 197 23.96 -2.42 1.67
CA LEU A 197 24.84 -3.56 1.65
C LEU A 197 26.31 -3.15 1.52
N ALA A 198 26.64 -2.25 0.60
CA ALA A 198 28.00 -1.76 0.40
C ALA A 198 28.57 -1.05 1.64
N SER A 199 27.70 -0.53 2.50
CA SER A 199 28.11 0.14 3.75
C SER A 199 28.36 -0.84 4.92
N VAL A 200 28.23 -2.16 4.69
CA VAL A 200 28.55 -3.22 5.64
C VAL A 200 29.93 -3.81 5.26
N PRO A 201 31.02 -3.48 5.95
CA PRO A 201 32.36 -3.94 5.57
C PRO A 201 32.47 -5.46 5.45
N GLU A 202 31.74 -6.17 6.30
CA GLU A 202 31.70 -7.63 6.34
C GLU A 202 31.14 -8.24 5.03
N ALA A 203 30.31 -7.49 4.28
CA ALA A 203 29.77 -7.91 2.98
C ALA A 203 30.84 -8.01 1.87
N GLY A 204 31.95 -7.31 2.03
CA GLY A 204 33.08 -7.31 1.06
C GLY A 204 34.15 -8.38 1.36
N HIS A 205 34.06 -9.09 2.48
CA HIS A 205 34.99 -10.17 2.82
C HIS A 205 34.41 -11.48 2.28
N GLY A 206 35.15 -12.16 1.41
CA GLY A 206 34.77 -13.21 0.49
C GLY A 206 34.01 -14.45 1.00
N ASP A 207 33.73 -14.53 2.30
CA ASP A 207 33.07 -15.67 2.91
C ASP A 207 31.55 -15.46 3.10
N LEU A 208 31.02 -14.24 2.89
CA LEU A 208 29.61 -13.96 3.09
C LEU A 208 28.85 -13.80 1.76
N SER A 209 27.75 -14.53 1.63
CA SER A 209 26.81 -14.43 0.50
C SER A 209 25.64 -13.51 0.84
N ALA A 210 25.45 -12.41 0.09
CA ALA A 210 24.35 -11.49 0.33
C ALA A 210 23.00 -12.10 -0.05
N VAL A 211 22.02 -12.02 0.84
CA VAL A 211 20.61 -12.36 0.56
C VAL A 211 19.99 -11.25 -0.28
N PRO A 212 19.50 -11.51 -1.51
CA PRO A 212 19.15 -10.48 -2.50
C PRO A 212 17.82 -9.75 -2.24
N PHE A 213 17.27 -9.86 -1.04
CA PHE A 213 16.04 -9.23 -0.58
C PHE A 213 16.15 -8.85 0.88
N PHE A 214 15.29 -7.92 1.31
CA PHE A 214 15.14 -7.59 2.72
C PHE A 214 14.24 -8.60 3.43
N VAL A 215 14.38 -8.68 4.75
CA VAL A 215 13.40 -9.36 5.61
C VAL A 215 12.86 -8.34 6.60
N GLU A 216 11.56 -8.09 6.58
CA GLU A 216 10.87 -7.25 7.55
C GLU A 216 10.38 -8.12 8.71
N ALA A 217 10.97 -7.96 9.88
CA ALA A 217 10.67 -8.77 11.06
C ALA A 217 9.19 -8.63 11.49
N ASP A 218 8.62 -9.74 11.93
CA ASP A 218 7.28 -9.76 12.53
C ASP A 218 7.22 -8.91 13.80
N ALA A 219 6.00 -8.59 14.24
CA ALA A 219 5.80 -7.90 15.52
C ALA A 219 6.19 -8.75 16.73
N GLU A 220 6.06 -10.07 16.58
CA GLU A 220 6.37 -11.05 17.63
C GLU A 220 7.48 -12.02 17.17
N PRO A 221 8.40 -12.39 18.07
CA PRO A 221 8.55 -11.85 19.43
C PRO A 221 9.03 -10.40 19.43
N ALA A 222 8.54 -9.60 20.39
CA ALA A 222 8.93 -8.19 20.51
C ALA A 222 10.44 -8.07 20.81
N ASN A 223 11.06 -7.02 20.27
CA ASN A 223 12.46 -6.73 20.58
C ASN A 223 12.62 -6.38 22.09
N PRO A 224 13.74 -6.73 22.73
CA PRO A 224 14.02 -6.35 24.09
C PRO A 224 13.82 -4.84 24.33
N GLY A 225 13.09 -4.46 25.36
CA GLY A 225 12.72 -3.07 25.64
C GLY A 225 11.65 -2.48 24.70
N GLY A 226 11.00 -3.29 23.87
CA GLY A 226 9.88 -2.88 23.01
C GLY A 226 10.26 -2.10 21.74
N PHE A 227 11.53 -1.77 21.54
CA PHE A 227 12.03 -1.09 20.34
C PHE A 227 13.26 -1.77 19.75
N PRO A 228 13.40 -1.75 18.40
CA PRO A 228 12.45 -1.28 17.38
C PRO A 228 11.14 -2.06 17.39
N GLN A 229 10.00 -1.40 17.09
CA GLN A 229 8.71 -2.08 16.97
C GLN A 229 8.62 -2.81 15.63
N GLY A 230 8.61 -4.13 15.65
CA GLY A 230 8.46 -4.98 14.47
C GLY A 230 7.04 -4.91 13.86
N GLY A 231 6.82 -5.68 12.79
CA GLY A 231 5.51 -5.74 12.13
C GLY A 231 5.17 -4.48 11.33
N VAL A 232 6.16 -3.73 10.87
CA VAL A 232 5.99 -2.48 10.11
C VAL A 232 5.49 -2.69 8.68
N THR A 233 5.42 -3.93 8.21
CA THR A 233 4.93 -4.25 6.87
C THR A 233 3.46 -3.89 6.73
N ARG A 234 3.16 -2.97 5.82
CA ARG A 234 1.77 -2.58 5.54
C ARG A 234 1.09 -3.62 4.66
N LEU A 235 0.37 -4.55 5.26
CA LEU A 235 -0.43 -5.56 4.55
C LEU A 235 -1.82 -5.02 4.14
N ARG A 236 -2.28 -3.94 4.77
CA ARG A 236 -3.57 -3.31 4.46
C ARG A 236 -3.41 -2.30 3.33
N LEU A 237 -3.87 -2.66 2.15
CA LEU A 237 -3.93 -1.75 1.00
C LEU A 237 -5.32 -1.09 0.96
N PRO A 238 -5.44 0.25 1.05
CA PRO A 238 -6.74 0.93 0.98
C PRO A 238 -7.46 0.57 -0.32
N ASN A 239 -8.74 0.17 -0.23
CA ASN A 239 -9.56 -0.18 -1.38
C ASN A 239 -10.86 0.62 -1.38
N ARG A 240 -10.83 1.82 -1.98
CA ARG A 240 -11.97 2.74 -2.06
C ARG A 240 -12.73 2.67 -3.38
N HIS A 241 -12.46 1.66 -4.20
CA HIS A 241 -13.06 1.55 -5.53
C HIS A 241 -14.61 1.40 -5.48
N LEU A 242 -15.15 0.79 -4.42
CA LEU A 242 -16.60 0.70 -4.24
C LEU A 242 -17.25 2.08 -4.06
N GLU A 243 -16.65 2.97 -3.26
CA GLU A 243 -17.15 4.33 -3.05
C GLU A 243 -17.22 5.09 -4.38
N TYR A 244 -16.16 4.99 -5.19
CA TYR A 244 -16.13 5.60 -6.53
C TYR A 244 -17.14 4.97 -7.49
N ALA A 245 -17.33 3.65 -7.47
CA ALA A 245 -18.34 3.00 -8.30
C ALA A 245 -19.74 3.49 -7.97
N LEU A 246 -20.08 3.58 -6.67
CA LEU A 246 -21.37 4.11 -6.21
C LEU A 246 -21.58 5.57 -6.63
N THR A 247 -20.52 6.38 -6.59
CA THR A 247 -20.58 7.77 -7.08
C THR A 247 -20.93 7.82 -8.57
N TRP A 248 -20.27 7.01 -9.41
CA TRP A 248 -20.54 6.97 -10.86
C TRP A 248 -21.96 6.49 -11.18
N TYR A 249 -22.43 5.44 -10.49
CA TYR A 249 -23.82 4.96 -10.66
C TYR A 249 -24.84 5.96 -10.13
N GLY A 250 -24.55 6.65 -9.03
CA GLY A 250 -25.40 7.73 -8.52
C GLY A 250 -25.55 8.88 -9.52
N LEU A 251 -24.44 9.31 -10.15
CA LEU A 251 -24.44 10.30 -11.21
C LEU A 251 -25.23 9.83 -12.45
N ALA A 252 -25.12 8.55 -12.82
CA ALA A 252 -25.90 7.95 -13.90
C ALA A 252 -27.41 8.01 -13.61
N LEU A 253 -27.83 7.64 -12.41
CA LEU A 253 -29.23 7.76 -11.97
C LEU A 253 -29.72 9.20 -11.96
N THR A 254 -28.90 10.14 -11.49
CA THR A 254 -29.21 11.58 -11.53
C THR A 254 -29.39 12.07 -12.95
N LEU A 255 -28.51 11.69 -13.88
CA LEU A 255 -28.63 12.04 -15.30
C LEU A 255 -29.94 11.52 -15.90
N ILE A 256 -30.31 10.27 -15.59
CA ILE A 256 -31.60 9.69 -16.04
C ILE A 256 -32.77 10.52 -15.49
N GLY A 257 -32.77 10.84 -14.19
CA GLY A 257 -33.84 11.62 -13.56
C GLY A 257 -33.98 13.03 -14.14
N VAL A 258 -32.84 13.72 -14.29
CA VAL A 258 -32.81 15.07 -14.87
C VAL A 258 -33.28 15.06 -16.34
N PHE A 259 -32.75 14.10 -17.12
CA PHE A 259 -33.17 13.96 -18.51
C PHE A 259 -34.66 13.63 -18.67
N ALA A 260 -35.18 12.73 -17.83
CA ALA A 260 -36.62 12.37 -17.84
C ALA A 260 -37.51 13.58 -17.50
N ALA A 261 -37.14 14.38 -16.49
CA ALA A 261 -37.86 15.61 -16.14
C ALA A 261 -37.80 16.63 -17.27
N PHE A 262 -36.61 16.84 -17.85
CA PHE A 262 -36.44 17.73 -19.01
C PHE A 262 -37.28 17.30 -20.24
N ALA A 263 -37.23 16.03 -20.60
CA ALA A 263 -37.96 15.47 -21.71
C ALA A 263 -39.48 15.61 -21.50
N ARG A 264 -39.96 15.33 -20.28
CA ARG A 264 -41.37 15.49 -19.90
C ARG A 264 -41.82 16.95 -20.05
N ALA A 265 -41.04 17.92 -19.55
CA ALA A 265 -41.34 19.34 -19.67
C ALA A 265 -41.42 19.78 -21.14
N ARG A 266 -40.46 19.39 -21.98
CA ARG A 266 -40.44 19.70 -23.41
C ARG A 266 -41.61 19.09 -24.19
N LEU A 267 -41.96 17.83 -23.88
CA LEU A 267 -43.10 17.15 -24.53
C LEU A 267 -44.46 17.74 -24.13
N SER A 268 -44.61 18.26 -22.91
CA SER A 268 -45.84 18.94 -22.46
C SER A 268 -46.00 20.36 -23.04
N SER A 269 -44.88 21.02 -23.36
CA SER A 269 -44.88 22.40 -23.92
C SER A 269 -44.94 22.43 -25.46
N ALA A 270 -44.91 21.28 -26.14
CA ALA A 270 -44.97 21.20 -27.59
C ALA A 270 -46.37 21.66 -28.09
N PRO A 271 -46.47 22.73 -28.97
CA PRO A 271 -47.74 23.28 -29.35
C PRO A 271 -48.62 22.28 -30.11
N HIS A 272 -49.87 22.12 -29.64
CA HIS A 272 -50.92 21.47 -30.41
C HIS A 272 -51.24 22.39 -31.59
N HIS A 273 -50.75 22.09 -32.80
CA HIS A 273 -51.28 22.72 -34.02
C HIS A 273 -52.76 22.32 -34.16
N SER A 274 -53.64 23.16 -33.67
CA SER A 274 -55.05 23.10 -34.04
C SER A 274 -55.15 23.46 -35.54
N THR A 275 -55.50 22.50 -36.37
CA THR A 275 -55.97 22.70 -37.73
C THR A 275 -57.29 23.54 -37.65
N GLN A 276 -57.20 24.86 -37.83
CA GLN A 276 -58.40 25.64 -38.09
C GLN A 276 -58.97 25.21 -39.47
N PRO A 277 -60.25 24.87 -39.57
CA PRO A 277 -60.87 24.63 -40.86
C PRO A 277 -60.99 25.95 -41.56
N HIS A 278 -60.40 26.11 -42.77
CA HIS A 278 -60.66 27.18 -43.65
C HIS A 278 -62.16 27.24 -43.95
N SER A 279 -62.87 28.25 -43.42
CA SER A 279 -64.19 28.58 -43.81
C SER A 279 -64.08 29.23 -45.17
N THR A 280 -64.47 28.53 -46.24
CA THR A 280 -64.69 29.05 -47.56
C THR A 280 -66.00 29.89 -47.52
N GLN A 281 -65.88 31.23 -47.42
CA GLN A 281 -66.97 32.12 -47.78
C GLN A 281 -67.01 32.12 -49.27
N ARG A 282 -68.10 31.57 -49.85
CA ARG A 282 -68.56 31.88 -51.22
C ARG A 282 -69.44 33.15 -51.15
N LEU A 283 -69.08 34.15 -51.93
CA LEU A 283 -69.97 35.16 -52.47
C LEU A 283 -70.57 34.66 -53.78
#